data_49b84334548ba4b4021d2e9075e1d5a1
#
_entry.id   49b84334548ba4b4021d2e9075e1d5a1
#
_cell.length_a   1.000
_cell.length_b   1.000
_cell.length_c   1.000
_cell.angle_alpha   90.00
_cell.angle_beta   90.00
_cell.angle_gamma   90.00
#
_symmetry.space_group_name_H-M   'P 1'
#
loop_
_entity.id
_entity.type
_entity.pdbx_description
1 polymer ?
#
loop_
_entity_poly.entity_id
_entity_poly.type
_entity_poly.pdbx_seq_one_letter_code
_entity_poly.pdbx_strand_id
1 'polypeptide(L)' 'MSSPGLDRPLVKRAHFEKYVGRQVQFATKAALDEGGRRKGKGVLVAVSETGVCVDVDGRPYEIAFQNMDRVRLVPIF' A
#
# COMPACT_ATOMS: atom_id res chain seq x y z
N MET A 1 -16.86 -26.40 7.83
CA MET A 1 -16.46 -25.89 7.62
C MET A 1 -15.65 -25.31 7.79
N SER A 2 -15.31 -25.27 7.84
CA SER A 2 -14.50 -24.81 8.00
C SER A 2 -14.15 -23.67 7.78
N SER A 3 -13.83 -22.85 8.07
CA SER A 3 -13.53 -21.67 7.85
C SER A 3 -12.24 -21.43 7.69
N PRO A 4 -11.69 -21.92 6.97
CA PRO A 4 -10.37 -21.77 6.74
C PRO A 4 -10.01 -20.46 6.28
N GLY A 5 -8.99 -20.21 5.85
CA GLY A 5 -8.63 -18.97 5.33
C GLY A 5 -8.46 -17.92 6.31
N LEU A 6 -8.39 -18.26 7.51
CA LEU A 6 -8.33 -17.30 8.46
C LEU A 6 -7.05 -16.69 8.56
N ASP A 7 -6.04 -17.32 8.18
CA ASP A 7 -4.75 -16.82 8.34
C ASP A 7 -4.28 -16.04 7.20
N ARG A 8 -5.10 -15.36 6.53
CA ARG A 8 -4.66 -14.60 5.44
C ARG A 8 -3.85 -13.44 5.84
N PRO A 9 -2.81 -13.13 5.12
CA PRO A 9 -2.06 -11.91 5.36
C PRO A 9 -2.97 -10.72 5.19
N LEU A 10 -2.59 -9.63 5.74
CA LEU A 10 -3.43 -8.47 5.72
C LEU A 10 -3.32 -7.69 4.47
N VAL A 11 -3.49 -8.27 3.35
CA VAL A 11 -3.42 -7.54 2.09
C VAL A 11 -4.76 -7.44 1.45
N LYS A 12 -5.79 -7.32 2.24
CA LYS A 12 -7.12 -7.22 1.70
C LYS A 12 -7.40 -5.83 1.22
N ARG A 13 -8.08 -5.73 0.09
CA ARG A 13 -8.46 -4.43 -0.43
C ARG A 13 -9.27 -3.63 0.58
N ALA A 14 -10.20 -4.29 1.24
CA ALA A 14 -11.04 -3.58 2.18
C ALA A 14 -10.24 -2.92 3.28
N HIS A 15 -9.12 -3.51 3.63
CA HIS A 15 -8.27 -2.94 4.64
C HIS A 15 -7.68 -1.63 4.16
N PHE A 16 -7.22 -1.61 2.94
CA PHE A 16 -6.62 -0.40 2.39
C PHE A 16 -7.66 0.64 2.06
N GLU A 17 -8.86 0.23 1.71
CA GLU A 17 -9.91 1.18 1.39
C GLU A 17 -10.24 2.06 2.59
N LYS A 18 -10.06 1.56 3.78
CA LYS A 18 -10.29 2.37 4.96
C LYS A 18 -9.27 3.48 5.09
N TYR A 19 -8.14 3.30 4.46
CA TYR A 19 -7.06 4.26 4.59
C TYR A 19 -6.97 5.21 3.41
N VAL A 20 -7.88 5.10 2.46
CA VAL A 20 -7.89 6.02 1.33
C VAL A 20 -8.10 7.44 1.85
N GLY A 21 -7.26 8.34 1.42
CA GLY A 21 -7.28 9.71 1.91
C GLY A 21 -6.37 9.94 3.09
N ARG A 22 -5.75 8.87 3.59
CA ARG A 22 -4.84 8.99 4.73
C ARG A 22 -3.40 8.89 4.28
N GLN A 23 -2.52 9.49 5.04
CA GLN A 23 -1.11 9.40 4.74
C GLN A 23 -0.59 8.04 5.20
N VAL A 24 0.13 7.37 4.33
CA VAL A 24 0.67 6.05 4.65
C VAL A 24 2.15 6.01 4.30
N GLN A 25 2.85 5.13 4.96
CA GLN A 25 4.23 4.84 4.66
C GLN A 25 4.25 3.47 4.00
N PHE A 26 5.02 3.34 2.95
CA PHE A 26 5.08 2.06 2.25
C PHE A 26 6.52 1.64 2.02
N ALA A 27 6.71 0.34 1.87
CA ALA A 27 7.98 -0.22 1.48
C ALA A 27 7.71 -1.31 0.47
N THR A 28 8.56 -1.42 -0.53
CA THR A 28 8.39 -2.40 -1.58
C THR A 28 9.64 -3.26 -1.69
N LYS A 29 9.49 -4.39 -2.34
CA LYS A 29 10.61 -5.30 -2.52
C LYS A 29 11.49 -4.87 -3.67
N ALA A 30 10.90 -4.32 -4.69
CA ALA A 30 11.64 -3.85 -5.85
C ALA A 30 11.48 -2.35 -5.98
N ALA A 31 12.43 -1.72 -6.62
CA ALA A 31 12.41 -0.28 -6.79
C ALA A 31 11.19 0.15 -7.59
N LEU A 32 10.62 1.27 -7.22
CA LEU A 32 9.45 1.80 -7.89
C LEU A 32 9.82 2.69 -9.06
N ASP A 33 11.00 3.25 -9.06
CA ASP A 33 11.41 4.12 -10.15
C ASP A 33 12.89 3.94 -10.41
N GLU A 34 13.40 4.69 -11.34
CA GLU A 34 14.79 4.58 -11.73
C GLU A 34 15.75 5.02 -10.64
N GLY A 35 15.27 5.78 -9.71
CA GLY A 35 16.11 6.21 -8.60
C GLY A 35 16.31 5.14 -7.55
N GLY A 36 15.68 4.00 -7.71
CA GLY A 36 15.83 2.93 -6.74
C GLY A 36 14.98 3.10 -5.51
N ARG A 37 13.93 3.88 -5.60
CA ARG A 37 13.07 4.14 -4.46
C ARG A 37 12.27 2.89 -4.12
N ARG A 38 12.43 2.41 -2.93
CA ARG A 38 11.70 1.24 -2.47
C ARG A 38 10.80 1.54 -1.29
N LYS A 39 10.86 2.72 -0.72
CA LYS A 39 9.97 3.08 0.37
C LYS A 39 9.75 4.58 0.36
N GLY A 40 8.67 4.99 0.96
CA GLY A 40 8.33 6.40 1.00
C GLY A 40 7.04 6.62 1.72
N LYS A 41 6.58 7.86 1.71
CA LYS A 41 5.33 8.25 2.32
C LYS A 41 4.48 8.97 1.30
N GLY A 42 3.21 8.81 1.39
CA GLY A 42 2.28 9.50 0.53
C GLY A 42 0.86 9.27 0.99
N VAL A 43 -0.08 9.78 0.24
CA VAL A 43 -1.49 9.64 0.57
C VAL A 43 -2.07 8.52 -0.28
N LEU A 44 -2.74 7.60 0.37
CA LEU A 44 -3.38 6.52 -0.35
C LEU A 44 -4.59 7.09 -1.07
N VAL A 45 -4.60 7.04 -2.37
CA VAL A 45 -5.67 7.65 -3.15
C VAL A 45 -6.61 6.63 -3.77
N ALA A 46 -6.14 5.43 -3.99
CA ALA A 46 -6.99 4.42 -4.60
C ALA A 46 -6.47 3.03 -4.30
N VAL A 47 -7.35 2.07 -4.39
CA VAL A 47 -7.01 0.67 -4.19
C VAL A 47 -7.58 -0.11 -5.35
N SER A 48 -6.79 -0.99 -5.93
CA SER A 48 -7.25 -1.81 -7.03
C SER A 48 -7.08 -3.28 -6.67
N GLU A 49 -7.49 -4.12 -7.58
CA GLU A 49 -7.40 -5.55 -7.33
C GLU A 49 -5.98 -6.05 -7.32
N THR A 50 -5.09 -5.35 -7.99
CA THR A 50 -3.71 -5.79 -8.10
C THR A 50 -2.77 -5.01 -7.20
N GLY A 51 -3.22 -3.89 -6.65
CA GLY A 51 -2.36 -3.09 -5.80
C GLY A 51 -3.03 -1.82 -5.34
N VAL A 52 -2.23 -0.86 -4.96
CA VAL A 52 -2.75 0.41 -4.47
C VAL A 52 -2.04 1.55 -5.18
N CYS A 53 -2.68 2.68 -5.17
CA CYS A 53 -2.08 3.88 -5.74
C CYS A 53 -1.86 4.87 -4.61
N VAL A 54 -0.63 5.35 -4.48
CA VAL A 54 -0.26 6.28 -3.43
C VAL A 54 0.26 7.54 -4.09
N ASP A 55 -0.24 8.67 -3.65
CA ASP A 55 0.18 9.95 -4.18
C ASP A 55 1.35 10.46 -3.35
N VAL A 56 2.53 10.49 -3.93
CA VAL A 56 3.73 10.93 -3.24
C VAL A 56 4.16 12.24 -3.84
N ASP A 57 4.03 13.31 -3.08
CA ASP A 57 4.48 14.64 -3.50
C ASP A 57 3.89 15.02 -4.85
N GLY A 58 2.61 14.73 -5.03
CA GLY A 58 1.93 15.08 -6.26
C GLY A 58 2.10 14.08 -7.39
N ARG A 59 2.76 12.98 -7.12
CA ARG A 59 2.96 11.95 -8.14
C ARG A 59 2.32 10.65 -7.72
N PRO A 60 1.51 10.05 -8.58
CA PRO A 60 0.90 8.77 -8.24
C PRO A 60 1.88 7.63 -8.46
N TYR A 61 2.01 6.79 -7.47
CA TYR A 61 2.82 5.59 -7.57
C TYR A 61 1.90 4.39 -7.40
N GLU A 62 2.05 3.44 -8.29
CA GLU A 62 1.25 2.23 -8.22
C GLU A 62 2.10 1.13 -7.62
N ILE A 63 1.59 0.52 -6.57
CA ILE A 63 2.32 -0.51 -5.86
C ILE A 63 1.53 -1.79 -5.94
N ALA A 64 2.07 -2.79 -6.60
CA ALA A 64 1.42 -4.08 -6.69
C ALA A 64 1.46 -4.78 -5.34
N PHE A 65 0.41 -5.51 -5.02
CA PHE A 65 0.37 -6.23 -3.74
C PHE A 65 1.55 -7.19 -3.62
N GLN A 66 1.92 -7.82 -4.72
CA GLN A 66 3.02 -8.77 -4.65
C GLN A 66 4.38 -8.08 -4.47
N ASN A 67 4.45 -6.81 -4.82
CA ASN A 67 5.67 -6.04 -4.63
C ASN A 67 5.65 -5.31 -3.29
N MET A 68 4.54 -5.32 -2.62
CA MET A 68 4.38 -4.59 -1.39
C MET A 68 5.02 -5.36 -0.24
N ASP A 69 5.96 -4.73 0.43
CA ASP A 69 6.60 -5.34 1.58
C ASP A 69 5.86 -4.93 2.85
N ARG A 70 5.62 -3.65 3.02
CA ARG A 70 4.92 -3.15 4.20
C ARG A 70 4.20 -1.87 3.88
N VAL A 71 3.07 -1.67 4.52
CA VAL A 71 2.34 -0.41 4.44
C VAL A 71 1.82 -0.11 5.84
N ARG A 72 2.03 1.10 6.29
CA ARG A 72 1.59 1.54 7.60
C ARG A 72 0.96 2.91 7.50
N LEU A 73 0.04 3.17 8.40
CA LEU A 73 -0.50 4.50 8.54
C LEU A 73 0.53 5.39 9.22
N VAL A 74 0.63 6.60 8.75
CA VAL A 74 1.50 7.59 9.38
C VAL A 74 0.68 8.31 10.43
N PRO A 75 1.12 8.34 11.67
CA PRO A 75 0.35 9.03 12.70
C PRO A 75 0.27 10.51 12.40
N ILE A 76 -0.83 11.09 12.77
CA ILE A 76 -1.05 12.51 12.60
C ILE A 76 -0.98 13.16 13.96
N PHE A 77 -0.17 14.15 14.08
CA PHE A 77 -0.05 14.87 15.36
C PHE A 77 -0.62 16.24 15.25
#